data_8968d08b766384afb00fe193cd1c2f17
#
_entry.id   8968d08b766384afb00fe193cd1c2f17
#
_cell.length_a   1.000
_cell.length_b   1.000
_cell.length_c   1.000
_cell.angle_alpha   90.00
_cell.angle_beta   90.00
_cell.angle_gamma   90.00
#
_symmetry.space_group_name_H-M   'P 1'
#
loop_
_entity.id
_entity.type
_entity.pdbx_description
1 polymer ?
#
loop_
_entity_poly.entity_id
_entity_poly.type
_entity_poly.pdbx_seq_one_letter_code
_entity_poly.pdbx_strand_id
1 'polypeptide(L)'
;MVILLVACVVGSCSITRELEQNASPIAFTEVNNYFVKNNSVPQKLLRKVINTESEFRAIFGEAAVMGSNGQPTPINFKRQIVLAVVSPVTDIDTQMYPLSVLQNGNAIIFNYKVDKGSKMSYSICPFTAVVLDRPATNSSYEIYWNER
;
A
#
# COMPACT_ATOMS: atom_id res chain seq x y z
N MET A 1 29.80 -34.70 -18.09
CA MET A 1 29.42 -34.46 -16.73
C MET A 1 28.79 -33.05 -16.67
N VAL A 2 27.47 -33.00 -16.72
CA VAL A 2 26.70 -31.73 -16.74
C VAL A 2 26.35 -31.37 -15.28
N ILE A 3 26.91 -30.28 -14.79
CA ILE A 3 26.59 -29.75 -13.46
C ILE A 3 25.32 -28.91 -13.63
N LEU A 4 24.22 -29.44 -13.13
CA LEU A 4 22.94 -28.75 -13.05
C LEU A 4 22.98 -27.76 -11.91
N LEU A 5 23.11 -26.46 -12.21
CA LEU A 5 23.05 -25.37 -11.24
C LEU A 5 21.57 -25.16 -10.91
N VAL A 6 21.11 -25.74 -9.80
CA VAL A 6 19.81 -25.44 -9.22
C VAL A 6 19.91 -24.08 -8.53
N ALA A 7 19.42 -23.04 -9.19
CA ALA A 7 19.23 -21.74 -8.57
C ALA A 7 18.04 -21.85 -7.61
N CYS A 8 18.32 -21.98 -6.31
CA CYS A 8 17.33 -21.84 -5.27
C CYS A 8 16.83 -20.38 -5.23
N VAL A 9 15.61 -20.16 -5.70
CA VAL A 9 14.87 -18.93 -5.44
C VAL A 9 14.42 -18.95 -4.00
N VAL A 10 15.33 -18.63 -3.08
CA VAL A 10 14.99 -18.43 -1.67
C VAL A 10 14.51 -17.00 -1.46
N GLY A 11 13.22 -16.85 -1.52
CA GLY A 11 12.41 -16.12 -0.61
C GLY A 11 12.63 -14.61 -0.42
N SER A 12 11.80 -13.83 -1.07
CA SER A 12 11.49 -12.42 -0.77
C SER A 12 11.24 -12.13 0.73
N CYS A 13 10.91 -13.13 1.53
CA CYS A 13 10.59 -13.02 2.96
C CYS A 13 11.83 -12.82 3.87
N SER A 14 13.01 -13.26 3.46
CA SER A 14 14.24 -13.11 4.26
C SER A 14 14.82 -11.70 4.17
N ILE A 15 14.78 -11.11 2.98
CA ILE A 15 15.30 -9.76 2.74
C ILE A 15 14.53 -8.72 3.56
N THR A 16 13.21 -8.82 3.61
CA THR A 16 12.37 -7.90 4.37
C THR A 16 12.63 -7.97 5.86
N ARG A 17 12.88 -9.17 6.41
CA ARG A 17 13.24 -9.35 7.82
C ARG A 17 14.58 -8.70 8.18
N GLU A 18 15.58 -8.85 7.35
CA GLU A 18 16.88 -8.22 7.57
C GLU A 18 16.82 -6.69 7.52
N LEU A 19 16.05 -6.16 6.55
CA LEU A 19 15.82 -4.72 6.43
C LEU A 19 15.10 -4.16 7.67
N GLU A 20 14.14 -4.89 8.22
CA GLU A 20 13.35 -4.46 9.39
C GLU A 20 14.16 -4.40 10.68
N GLN A 21 15.18 -5.27 10.85
CA GLN A 21 15.98 -5.31 12.09
C GLN A 21 16.67 -3.98 12.43
N ASN A 22 17.04 -3.20 11.42
CA ASN A 22 17.73 -1.92 11.57
C ASN A 22 16.90 -0.74 11.03
N ALA A 23 15.59 -0.93 10.84
CA ALA A 23 14.71 0.07 10.28
C ALA A 23 14.11 0.96 11.38
N SER A 24 13.93 2.23 11.05
CA SER A 24 13.24 3.20 11.90
C SER A 24 11.81 3.41 11.43
N PRO A 25 10.84 3.59 12.34
CA PRO A 25 9.46 3.86 11.94
C PRO A 25 9.32 5.24 11.29
N ILE A 26 8.51 5.29 10.23
CA ILE A 26 8.06 6.53 9.60
C ILE A 26 6.62 6.79 10.05
N ALA A 27 6.33 8.02 10.48
CA ALA A 27 4.96 8.44 10.73
C ALA A 27 4.16 8.49 9.42
N PHE A 28 2.93 7.98 9.47
CA PHE A 28 2.01 8.01 8.35
C PHE A 28 0.60 8.35 8.79
N THR A 29 -0.22 8.78 7.85
CA THR A 29 -1.66 8.95 8.03
C THR A 29 -2.39 7.99 7.10
N GLU A 30 -3.37 7.27 7.61
CA GLU A 30 -4.22 6.40 6.80
C GLU A 30 -5.10 7.21 5.87
N VAL A 31 -5.25 6.75 4.62
CA VAL A 31 -6.15 7.35 3.63
C VAL A 31 -7.57 6.87 3.89
N ASN A 32 -8.38 7.75 4.46
CA ASN A 32 -9.77 7.47 4.81
C ASN A 32 -10.72 8.31 3.97
N ASN A 33 -11.97 7.83 3.83
CA ASN A 33 -13.05 8.46 3.08
C ASN A 33 -12.74 8.65 1.58
N TYR A 34 -12.19 7.59 1.00
CA TYR A 34 -12.02 7.42 -0.44
C TYR A 34 -12.54 6.05 -0.88
N PHE A 35 -12.77 5.91 -2.16
CA PHE A 35 -13.11 4.64 -2.81
C PHE A 35 -12.30 4.47 -4.10
N VAL A 36 -12.12 3.23 -4.52
CA VAL A 36 -11.50 2.92 -5.81
C VAL A 36 -12.54 3.12 -6.91
N LYS A 37 -12.23 3.97 -7.88
CA LYS A 37 -13.13 4.24 -9.02
C LYS A 37 -13.35 2.97 -9.86
N ASN A 38 -14.55 2.77 -10.34
CA ASN A 38 -14.93 1.57 -11.12
C ASN A 38 -14.08 1.34 -12.37
N ASN A 39 -13.64 2.41 -13.02
CA ASN A 39 -12.77 2.35 -14.20
C ASN A 39 -11.29 2.13 -13.87
N SER A 40 -10.94 2.06 -12.60
CA SER A 40 -9.56 1.90 -12.11
C SER A 40 -9.37 0.64 -11.28
N VAL A 41 -10.38 -0.22 -11.24
CA VAL A 41 -10.31 -1.50 -10.54
C VAL A 41 -9.25 -2.39 -11.18
N PRO A 42 -8.25 -2.85 -10.42
CA PRO A 42 -7.19 -3.68 -10.98
C PRO A 42 -7.66 -5.13 -11.17
N GLN A 43 -7.11 -5.81 -12.18
CA GLN A 43 -7.34 -7.25 -12.39
C GLN A 43 -6.47 -8.14 -11.49
N LYS A 44 -5.38 -7.57 -10.95
CA LYS A 44 -4.45 -8.22 -10.00
C LYS A 44 -4.16 -7.26 -8.87
N LEU A 45 -3.62 -7.77 -7.78
CA LEU A 45 -3.18 -6.92 -6.66
C LEU A 45 -2.24 -5.80 -7.17
N LEU A 46 -2.69 -4.56 -7.03
CA LEU A 46 -1.93 -3.37 -7.41
C LEU A 46 -1.20 -2.83 -6.19
N ARG A 47 0.09 -2.63 -6.31
CA ARG A 47 0.95 -1.95 -5.35
C ARG A 47 1.55 -0.73 -6.04
N LYS A 48 1.26 0.45 -5.53
CA LYS A 48 1.64 1.67 -6.23
C LYS A 48 2.13 2.75 -5.28
N VAL A 49 3.24 3.39 -5.66
CA VAL A 49 3.67 4.67 -5.11
C VAL A 49 3.03 5.77 -5.94
N ILE A 50 2.30 6.65 -5.30
CA ILE A 50 1.57 7.75 -5.93
C ILE A 50 2.25 9.06 -5.53
N ASN A 51 2.76 9.76 -6.52
CA ASN A 51 3.58 10.97 -6.32
C ASN A 51 2.84 12.25 -6.64
N THR A 52 1.71 12.17 -7.33
CA THR A 52 0.98 13.34 -7.81
C THR A 52 -0.52 13.20 -7.54
N GLU A 53 -1.17 14.35 -7.43
CA GLU A 53 -2.64 14.41 -7.29
C GLU A 53 -3.34 13.78 -8.51
N SER A 54 -2.81 13.98 -9.70
CA SER A 54 -3.37 13.40 -10.94
C SER A 54 -3.37 11.88 -10.90
N GLU A 55 -2.26 11.26 -10.47
CA GLU A 55 -2.17 9.80 -10.30
C GLU A 55 -3.14 9.30 -9.24
N PHE A 56 -3.29 10.03 -8.14
CA PHE A 56 -4.20 9.68 -7.06
C PHE A 56 -5.65 9.73 -7.52
N ARG A 57 -6.06 10.84 -8.15
CA ARG A 57 -7.41 11.04 -8.68
C ARG A 57 -7.76 10.10 -9.84
N ALA A 58 -6.76 9.55 -10.52
CA ALA A 58 -6.99 8.50 -11.53
C ALA A 58 -7.51 7.20 -10.90
N ILE A 59 -7.13 6.89 -9.66
CA ILE A 59 -7.49 5.63 -8.97
C ILE A 59 -8.62 5.86 -7.98
N PHE A 60 -8.55 6.93 -7.16
CA PHE A 60 -9.43 7.17 -6.04
C PHE A 60 -10.43 8.31 -6.29
N GLY A 61 -11.64 8.12 -5.77
CA GLY A 61 -12.66 9.14 -5.65
C GLY A 61 -12.94 9.43 -4.17
N GLU A 62 -13.38 10.65 -3.87
CA GLU A 62 -13.76 11.06 -2.53
C GLU A 62 -15.09 10.43 -2.11
N ALA A 63 -15.15 9.88 -0.92
CA ALA A 63 -16.34 9.30 -0.30
C ALA A 63 -16.70 10.08 0.97
N ALA A 64 -16.82 11.40 0.85
CA ALA A 64 -17.19 12.25 1.98
C ALA A 64 -18.55 11.87 2.54
N VAL A 65 -18.64 11.73 3.85
CA VAL A 65 -19.86 11.49 4.59
C VAL A 65 -20.09 12.60 5.61
N MET A 66 -21.35 12.75 6.06
CA MET A 66 -21.66 13.75 7.10
C MET A 66 -21.07 13.34 8.46
N GLY A 67 -20.54 14.31 9.20
CA GLY A 67 -19.98 14.10 10.52
C GLY A 67 -18.54 14.59 10.65
N SER A 68 -18.03 14.60 11.89
CA SER A 68 -16.70 15.15 12.22
C SER A 68 -15.53 14.40 11.57
N ASN A 69 -15.70 13.11 11.30
CA ASN A 69 -14.69 12.25 10.66
C ASN A 69 -15.04 11.89 9.20
N GLY A 70 -16.01 12.61 8.61
CA GLY A 70 -16.51 12.30 7.27
C GLY A 70 -15.73 12.95 6.13
N GLN A 71 -14.72 13.76 6.42
CA GLN A 71 -13.92 14.40 5.39
C GLN A 71 -12.81 13.47 4.88
N PRO A 72 -12.54 13.49 3.56
CA PRO A 72 -11.40 12.77 3.01
C PRO A 72 -10.08 13.22 3.64
N THR A 73 -9.18 12.27 3.88
CA THR A 73 -7.83 12.58 4.36
C THR A 73 -7.15 13.58 3.43
N PRO A 74 -6.72 14.75 3.91
CA PRO A 74 -6.05 15.73 3.08
C PRO A 74 -4.65 15.25 2.70
N ILE A 75 -4.26 15.43 1.44
CA ILE A 75 -2.96 14.99 0.93
C ILE A 75 -2.27 16.18 0.23
N ASN A 76 -1.06 16.49 0.66
CA ASN A 76 -0.24 17.54 0.03
C ASN A 76 0.86 16.91 -0.82
N PHE A 77 0.59 16.65 -2.09
CA PHE A 77 1.54 16.01 -3.02
C PHE A 77 2.82 16.82 -3.31
N LYS A 78 2.91 18.08 -2.88
CA LYS A 78 4.18 18.83 -2.92
C LYS A 78 5.20 18.30 -1.91
N ARG A 79 4.73 17.76 -0.80
CA ARG A 79 5.55 17.30 0.34
C ARG A 79 5.34 15.82 0.68
N GLN A 80 4.28 15.22 0.18
CA GLN A 80 3.84 13.89 0.57
C GLN A 80 3.74 12.97 -0.63
N ILE A 81 3.79 11.68 -0.35
CA ILE A 81 3.50 10.59 -1.27
C ILE A 81 2.45 9.67 -0.64
N VAL A 82 1.81 8.88 -1.47
CA VAL A 82 0.89 7.83 -1.02
C VAL A 82 1.43 6.47 -1.42
N LEU A 83 1.45 5.55 -0.46
CA LEU A 83 1.67 4.13 -0.73
C LEU A 83 0.29 3.46 -0.71
N ALA A 84 -0.08 2.83 -1.81
CA ALA A 84 -1.40 2.20 -1.97
C ALA A 84 -1.28 0.73 -2.38
N VAL A 85 -2.10 -0.10 -1.76
CA VAL A 85 -2.34 -1.49 -2.14
C VAL A 85 -3.83 -1.64 -2.44
N VAL A 86 -4.16 -2.01 -3.67
CA VAL A 86 -5.53 -2.15 -4.15
C VAL A 86 -5.76 -3.58 -4.60
N SER A 87 -6.76 -4.23 -4.03
CA SER A 87 -7.17 -5.58 -4.41
C SER A 87 -8.10 -5.55 -5.63
N PRO A 88 -8.16 -6.63 -6.42
CA PRO A 88 -9.26 -6.83 -7.35
C PRO A 88 -10.63 -6.83 -6.65
N VAL A 89 -11.69 -6.65 -7.43
CA VAL A 89 -13.07 -6.82 -6.92
C VAL A 89 -13.24 -8.22 -6.34
N THR A 90 -13.90 -8.28 -5.20
CA THR A 90 -14.23 -9.53 -4.51
C THR A 90 -15.62 -9.47 -3.87
N ASP A 91 -16.28 -10.61 -3.77
CA ASP A 91 -17.51 -10.81 -2.99
C ASP A 91 -17.24 -11.42 -1.61
N ILE A 92 -15.97 -11.52 -1.23
CA ILE A 92 -15.55 -11.90 0.12
C ILE A 92 -15.37 -10.63 0.94
N ASP A 93 -15.93 -10.58 2.15
CA ASP A 93 -15.68 -9.51 3.12
C ASP A 93 -14.18 -9.45 3.39
N THR A 94 -13.54 -8.47 2.78
CA THR A 94 -12.09 -8.32 2.81
C THR A 94 -11.74 -6.93 3.33
N GLN A 95 -10.97 -6.90 4.39
CA GLN A 95 -10.49 -5.66 4.99
C GLN A 95 -8.97 -5.61 4.90
N MET A 96 -8.44 -4.44 4.61
CA MET A 96 -7.01 -4.20 4.48
C MET A 96 -6.60 -3.08 5.43
N TYR A 97 -5.54 -3.32 6.19
CA TYR A 97 -5.08 -2.38 7.23
C TYR A 97 -3.60 -2.06 7.07
N PRO A 98 -3.21 -0.79 7.19
CA PRO A 98 -1.80 -0.45 7.33
C PRO A 98 -1.34 -0.82 8.74
N LEU A 99 -0.19 -1.45 8.86
CA LEU A 99 0.41 -1.82 10.16
C LEU A 99 1.56 -0.90 10.53
N SER A 100 2.50 -0.71 9.63
CA SER A 100 3.66 0.15 9.86
C SER A 100 4.31 0.55 8.53
N VAL A 101 5.01 1.67 8.56
CA VAL A 101 5.97 2.05 7.52
C VAL A 101 7.33 2.22 8.20
N LEU A 102 8.32 1.52 7.70
CA LEU A 102 9.67 1.52 8.25
C LEU A 102 10.66 1.99 7.18
N GLN A 103 11.77 2.60 7.59
CA GLN A 103 12.84 3.01 6.70
C GLN A 103 14.20 2.47 7.17
N ASN A 104 14.93 1.89 6.24
CA ASN A 104 16.32 1.50 6.41
C ASN A 104 17.13 2.01 5.20
N GLY A 105 17.88 3.09 5.39
CA GLY A 105 18.55 3.76 4.27
C GLY A 105 17.57 4.21 3.19
N ASN A 106 17.74 3.70 1.98
CA ASN A 106 16.85 3.96 0.84
C ASN A 106 15.66 3.00 0.74
N ALA A 107 15.61 1.97 1.58
CA ALA A 107 14.51 1.02 1.61
C ALA A 107 13.36 1.54 2.50
N ILE A 108 12.16 1.54 1.97
CA ILE A 108 10.93 1.80 2.71
C ILE A 108 10.11 0.52 2.70
N ILE A 109 9.72 0.05 3.89
CA ILE A 109 8.96 -1.18 4.06
C ILE A 109 7.55 -0.80 4.50
N PHE A 110 6.56 -1.10 3.68
CA PHE A 110 5.16 -0.93 4.02
C PHE A 110 4.56 -2.28 4.44
N ASN A 111 4.32 -2.41 5.73
CA ASN A 111 3.65 -3.57 6.31
C ASN A 111 2.15 -3.32 6.35
N TYR A 112 1.38 -4.26 5.81
CA TYR A 112 -0.08 -4.23 5.82
C TYR A 112 -0.63 -5.62 6.08
N LYS A 113 -1.90 -5.69 6.49
CA LYS A 113 -2.63 -6.92 6.79
C LYS A 113 -3.89 -7.00 5.93
N VAL A 114 -4.24 -8.22 5.54
CA VAL A 114 -5.47 -8.54 4.82
C VAL A 114 -6.26 -9.55 5.64
N ASP A 115 -7.42 -9.14 6.12
CA ASP A 115 -8.37 -10.02 6.81
C ASP A 115 -9.52 -10.37 5.86
N LYS A 116 -9.82 -11.66 5.75
CA LYS A 116 -10.90 -12.18 4.90
C LYS A 116 -11.97 -12.82 5.77
N GLY A 117 -13.20 -12.38 5.59
CA GLY A 117 -14.38 -12.88 6.24
C GLY A 117 -15.22 -13.80 5.34
N SER A 118 -16.53 -13.71 5.47
CA SER A 118 -17.49 -14.52 4.74
C SER A 118 -17.82 -13.95 3.36
N LYS A 119 -18.45 -14.77 2.53
CA LYS A 119 -19.00 -14.34 1.24
C LYS A 119 -20.18 -13.37 1.46
N MET A 120 -20.19 -12.30 0.69
CA MET A 120 -21.25 -11.28 0.69
C MET A 120 -22.17 -11.43 -0.52
N SER A 121 -23.33 -10.76 -0.48
CA SER A 121 -24.26 -10.65 -1.62
C SER A 121 -23.92 -9.53 -2.59
N TYR A 122 -22.88 -8.75 -2.31
CA TYR A 122 -22.36 -7.65 -3.12
C TYR A 122 -20.84 -7.74 -3.25
N SER A 123 -20.29 -6.96 -4.16
CA SER A 123 -18.84 -6.93 -4.40
C SER A 123 -18.24 -5.61 -3.94
N ILE A 124 -17.00 -5.68 -3.47
CA ILE A 124 -16.19 -4.54 -3.04
C ILE A 124 -14.84 -4.55 -3.75
N CYS A 125 -14.17 -3.42 -3.77
CA CYS A 125 -12.78 -3.28 -4.18
C CYS A 125 -11.96 -2.84 -2.97
N PRO A 126 -11.42 -3.79 -2.17
CA PRO A 126 -10.67 -3.46 -0.97
C PRO A 126 -9.35 -2.76 -1.28
N PHE A 127 -8.97 -1.83 -0.44
CA PHE A 127 -7.67 -1.20 -0.53
C PHE A 127 -7.17 -0.77 0.85
N THR A 128 -5.86 -0.56 0.94
CA THR A 128 -5.23 0.20 2.02
C THR A 128 -4.26 1.19 1.43
N ALA A 129 -4.21 2.38 1.98
CA ALA A 129 -3.27 3.39 1.54
C ALA A 129 -2.85 4.29 2.70
N VAL A 130 -1.61 4.76 2.65
CA VAL A 130 -1.02 5.63 3.65
C VAL A 130 -0.36 6.84 3.01
N VAL A 131 -0.51 7.99 3.66
CA VAL A 131 0.18 9.23 3.32
C VAL A 131 1.40 9.36 4.22
N LEU A 132 2.56 9.60 3.64
CA LEU A 132 3.80 9.89 4.36
C LEU A 132 4.54 11.05 3.73
N ASP A 133 5.38 11.73 4.50
CA ASP A 133 6.24 12.76 3.96
C ASP A 133 7.24 12.16 2.98
N ARG A 134 7.57 12.91 1.93
CA ARG A 134 8.56 12.46 0.96
C ARG A 134 9.88 12.20 1.68
N PRO A 135 10.51 11.03 1.44
CA PRO A 135 11.82 10.76 1.99
C PRO A 135 12.82 11.84 1.58
N ALA A 136 13.58 12.36 2.54
CA ALA A 136 14.58 13.41 2.33
C ALA A 136 15.86 12.85 1.67
N THR A 137 15.74 11.98 0.69
CA THR A 137 16.88 11.39 0.01
C THR A 137 17.02 12.00 -1.38
N ASN A 138 18.24 12.42 -1.72
CA ASN A 138 18.60 12.78 -3.09
C ASN A 138 18.73 11.53 -4.00
N SER A 139 18.51 10.34 -3.46
CA SER A 139 18.61 9.06 -4.12
C SER A 139 17.22 8.47 -4.32
N SER A 140 17.05 7.64 -5.34
CA SER A 140 15.84 6.82 -5.51
C SER A 140 15.68 5.89 -4.30
N TYR A 141 14.46 5.76 -3.80
CA TYR A 141 14.09 4.82 -2.75
C TYR A 141 13.37 3.61 -3.35
N GLU A 142 13.51 2.47 -2.69
CA GLU A 142 12.83 1.22 -3.04
C GLU A 142 11.72 0.92 -2.03
N ILE A 143 10.55 0.53 -2.52
CA ILE A 143 9.42 0.17 -1.66
C ILE A 143 9.30 -1.35 -1.58
N TYR A 144 9.35 -1.87 -0.37
CA TYR A 144 9.10 -3.26 -0.02
C TYR A 144 7.67 -3.38 0.54
N TRP A 145 6.84 -4.11 -0.17
CA TRP A 145 5.44 -4.34 0.19
C TRP A 145 5.33 -5.66 0.93
N ASN A 146 4.93 -5.61 2.18
CA ASN A 146 4.95 -6.78 3.05
C ASN A 146 3.55 -7.02 3.65
N GLU A 147 2.89 -8.08 3.19
CA GLU A 147 1.64 -8.57 3.74
C GLU A 147 1.94 -9.45 4.95
N ARG A 148 1.26 -9.18 6.09
CA ARG A 148 1.41 -9.88 7.38
C ARG A 148 0.20 -10.73 7.72
#